data_e3cdb52b7601233cd908715d74f09b77
#
_entry.id   e3cdb52b7601233cd908715d74f09b77
#
_cell.length_a   1.000
_cell.length_b   1.000
_cell.length_c   1.000
_cell.angle_alpha   90.00
_cell.angle_beta   90.00
_cell.angle_gamma   90.00
#
_symmetry.space_group_name_H-M   'P 1'
#
loop_
_entity.id
_entity.type
_entity.pdbx_description
1 polymer ?
#
loop_
_entity_poly.entity_id
_entity_poly.type
_entity_poly.pdbx_seq_one_letter_code
_entity_poly.pdbx_strand_id
1 'polypeptide(L)'
;EHDVVAGPCMVLPGPFAAFAERRRAALAGRTDFAELVARIRSGPPVGFFRIGWVRSMANLNEFFVHHEDVRRANGLGVRSLGPSMDAGLWRNVRRGGRFLSRRLRGCGLEVEWAGGGERMTVRPGSPSALLSGPPGELLLYLFGRQGAAQVEFGGPLEAVAAVRRTHFGM
;
A
#
# COMPACT_ATOMS: atom_id res chain seq x y z
N GLU A 1 5.76 -15.22 -21.30
CA GLU A 1 4.34 -14.77 -21.31
C GLU A 1 3.57 -15.20 -20.04
N HIS A 2 3.90 -16.37 -19.45
CA HIS A 2 3.14 -16.89 -18.30
C HIS A 2 3.49 -16.26 -16.95
N ASP A 3 4.62 -15.59 -16.83
CA ASP A 3 5.09 -15.01 -15.56
C ASP A 3 4.27 -13.77 -15.13
N VAL A 4 3.65 -13.09 -16.09
CA VAL A 4 2.77 -11.94 -15.84
C VAL A 4 1.47 -12.32 -15.12
N VAL A 5 1.02 -13.57 -15.28
CA VAL A 5 -0.19 -14.09 -14.64
C VAL A 5 0.09 -14.51 -13.19
N ALA A 6 1.32 -14.92 -12.87
CA ALA A 6 1.69 -15.37 -11.54
C ALA A 6 1.64 -14.25 -10.48
N GLY A 7 2.03 -13.02 -10.85
CA GLY A 7 2.01 -11.88 -9.94
C GLY A 7 0.62 -11.59 -9.34
N PRO A 8 -0.43 -11.36 -10.14
CA PRO A 8 -1.80 -11.22 -9.63
C PRO A 8 -2.30 -12.43 -8.83
N CYS A 9 -1.86 -13.65 -9.18
CA CYS A 9 -2.25 -14.86 -8.47
C CYS A 9 -1.66 -14.97 -7.06
N MET A 10 -0.57 -14.27 -6.76
CA MET A 10 0.00 -14.25 -5.40
C MET A 10 -0.89 -13.54 -4.37
N VAL A 11 -1.78 -12.66 -4.82
CA VAL A 11 -2.70 -11.90 -3.97
C VAL A 11 -4.05 -12.62 -3.77
N LEU A 12 -4.32 -13.65 -4.57
CA LEU A 12 -5.55 -14.41 -4.53
C LEU A 12 -5.38 -15.68 -3.68
N PRO A 13 -6.33 -15.99 -2.77
CA PRO A 13 -6.24 -17.17 -1.92
C PRO A 13 -6.52 -18.50 -2.66
N GLY A 14 -6.12 -19.60 -2.05
CA GLY A 14 -6.44 -20.94 -2.53
C GLY A 14 -5.61 -21.41 -3.73
N PRO A 15 -6.22 -22.00 -4.77
CA PRO A 15 -5.51 -22.65 -5.87
C PRO A 15 -4.61 -21.70 -6.67
N PHE A 16 -4.92 -20.41 -6.65
CA PHE A 16 -4.12 -19.39 -7.33
C PHE A 16 -2.77 -19.16 -6.64
N ALA A 17 -2.74 -19.17 -5.31
CA ALA A 17 -1.49 -19.05 -4.55
C ALA A 17 -0.58 -20.27 -4.82
N ALA A 18 -1.14 -21.49 -4.84
CA ALA A 18 -0.39 -22.71 -5.16
C ALA A 18 0.13 -22.70 -6.61
N PHE A 19 -0.61 -22.15 -7.55
CA PHE A 19 -0.16 -21.95 -8.92
C PHE A 19 1.03 -20.98 -8.99
N ALA A 20 0.90 -19.82 -8.35
CA ALA A 20 1.97 -18.82 -8.30
C ALA A 20 3.25 -19.39 -7.69
N GLU A 21 3.14 -20.17 -6.59
CA GLU A 21 4.28 -20.81 -5.93
C GLU A 21 4.99 -21.82 -6.82
N ARG A 22 4.24 -22.71 -7.48
CA ARG A 22 4.81 -23.67 -8.43
C ARG A 22 5.54 -22.97 -9.57
N ARG A 23 5.00 -21.87 -10.10
CA ARG A 23 5.63 -21.07 -11.15
C ARG A 23 6.93 -20.42 -10.66
N ARG A 24 6.92 -19.88 -9.45
CA ARG A 24 8.09 -19.28 -8.81
C ARG A 24 9.20 -20.31 -8.61
N ALA A 25 8.87 -21.48 -8.06
CA ALA A 25 9.83 -22.57 -7.86
C ALA A 25 10.42 -23.07 -9.19
N ALA A 26 9.58 -23.22 -10.23
CA ALA A 26 10.05 -23.63 -11.55
C ALA A 26 10.96 -22.58 -12.20
N LEU A 27 10.71 -21.30 -11.99
CA LEU A 27 11.56 -20.22 -12.48
C LEU A 27 12.92 -20.21 -11.76
N ALA A 28 12.88 -20.32 -10.42
CA ALA A 28 14.09 -20.36 -9.60
C ALA A 28 15.02 -21.55 -9.95
N GLY A 29 14.45 -22.70 -10.32
CA GLY A 29 15.22 -23.88 -10.70
C GLY A 29 15.77 -23.87 -12.14
N ARG A 30 15.30 -22.94 -12.98
CA ARG A 30 15.65 -22.93 -14.42
C ARG A 30 16.43 -21.70 -14.87
N THR A 31 16.47 -20.67 -14.04
CA THR A 31 17.00 -19.37 -14.43
C THR A 31 18.18 -19.01 -13.55
N ASP A 32 19.30 -18.68 -14.17
CA ASP A 32 20.47 -18.16 -13.47
C ASP A 32 20.16 -16.83 -12.78
N PHE A 33 20.86 -16.56 -11.68
CA PHE A 33 20.66 -15.34 -10.88
C PHE A 33 20.85 -14.05 -11.70
N ALA A 34 21.86 -14.03 -12.57
CA ALA A 34 22.12 -12.88 -13.43
C ALA A 34 20.98 -12.63 -14.42
N GLU A 35 20.37 -13.68 -14.96
CA GLU A 35 19.20 -13.58 -15.82
C GLU A 35 17.97 -13.12 -15.06
N LEU A 36 17.75 -13.58 -13.82
CA LEU A 36 16.67 -13.07 -12.95
C LEU A 36 16.81 -11.57 -12.70
N VAL A 37 18.02 -11.11 -12.40
CA VAL A 37 18.31 -9.68 -12.21
C VAL A 37 18.04 -8.89 -13.50
N ALA A 38 18.45 -9.41 -14.66
CA ALA A 38 18.20 -8.76 -15.94
C ALA A 38 16.69 -8.66 -16.25
N ARG A 39 15.93 -9.71 -15.97
CA ARG A 39 14.45 -9.72 -16.13
C ARG A 39 13.76 -8.70 -15.20
N ILE A 40 14.20 -8.59 -13.95
CA ILE A 40 13.68 -7.59 -13.01
C ILE A 40 13.98 -6.17 -13.52
N ARG A 41 15.19 -5.93 -14.00
CA ARG A 41 15.58 -4.61 -14.55
C ARG A 41 14.81 -4.23 -15.81
N SER A 42 14.52 -5.17 -16.69
CA SER A 42 13.74 -4.93 -17.91
C SER A 42 12.24 -4.70 -17.62
N GLY A 43 11.77 -5.09 -16.43
CA GLY A 43 10.38 -4.98 -16.02
C GLY A 43 9.44 -5.95 -16.75
N PRO A 44 8.15 -5.94 -16.41
CA PRO A 44 7.19 -6.88 -16.98
C PRO A 44 6.97 -6.63 -18.48
N PRO A 45 7.02 -7.67 -19.32
CA PRO A 45 6.91 -7.53 -20.78
C PRO A 45 5.50 -7.12 -21.25
N VAL A 46 4.46 -7.50 -20.49
CA VAL A 46 3.04 -7.21 -20.78
C VAL A 46 2.24 -7.01 -19.49
N GLY A 47 1.08 -6.35 -19.60
CA GLY A 47 0.11 -6.21 -18.52
C GLY A 47 0.07 -4.82 -17.90
N PHE A 48 -0.79 -4.70 -16.87
CA PHE A 48 -1.10 -3.44 -16.20
C PHE A 48 0.15 -2.73 -15.62
N PHE A 49 1.13 -3.49 -15.13
CA PHE A 49 2.40 -2.98 -14.60
C PHE A 49 3.38 -2.46 -15.67
N ARG A 50 3.07 -2.61 -16.97
CA ARG A 50 3.81 -1.95 -18.05
C ARG A 50 3.53 -0.44 -18.10
N ILE A 51 2.38 -0.02 -17.57
CA ILE A 51 2.03 1.39 -17.45
C ILE A 51 2.97 2.02 -16.40
N GLY A 52 3.86 2.91 -16.85
CA GLY A 52 4.95 3.46 -16.04
C GLY A 52 4.49 4.08 -14.71
N TRP A 53 3.37 4.81 -14.70
CA TRP A 53 2.87 5.41 -13.46
C TRP A 53 2.30 4.39 -12.47
N VAL A 54 1.68 3.28 -12.93
CA VAL A 54 1.18 2.20 -12.08
C VAL A 54 2.34 1.47 -11.41
N ARG A 55 3.38 1.14 -12.21
CA ARG A 55 4.60 0.52 -11.70
C ARG A 55 5.32 1.43 -10.71
N SER A 56 5.46 2.72 -11.03
CA SER A 56 6.09 3.69 -10.14
C SER A 56 5.35 3.84 -8.83
N MET A 57 4.01 3.89 -8.87
CA MET A 57 3.18 3.95 -7.67
C MET A 57 3.30 2.69 -6.82
N ALA A 58 3.18 1.52 -7.45
CA ALA A 58 3.29 0.23 -6.75
C ALA A 58 4.67 0.07 -6.12
N ASN A 59 5.73 0.32 -6.88
CA ASN A 59 7.11 0.21 -6.38
C ASN A 59 7.38 1.19 -5.23
N LEU A 60 6.94 2.46 -5.34
CA LEU A 60 7.13 3.43 -4.27
C LEU A 60 6.45 2.96 -2.97
N ASN A 61 5.21 2.48 -3.05
CA ASN A 61 4.48 2.00 -1.89
C ASN A 61 5.16 0.77 -1.26
N GLU A 62 5.49 -0.23 -2.07
CA GLU A 62 6.13 -1.46 -1.61
C GLU A 62 7.48 -1.18 -0.94
N PHE A 63 8.36 -0.44 -1.62
CA PHE A 63 9.66 -0.08 -1.04
C PHE A 63 9.52 0.77 0.22
N PHE A 64 8.61 1.72 0.24
CA PHE A 64 8.40 2.56 1.42
C PHE A 64 7.88 1.74 2.60
N VAL A 65 6.81 0.95 2.39
CA VAL A 65 6.19 0.15 3.46
C VAL A 65 7.17 -0.87 4.03
N HIS A 66 7.84 -1.65 3.17
CA HIS A 66 8.80 -2.64 3.65
C HIS A 66 10.04 -2.02 4.31
N HIS A 67 10.50 -0.88 3.83
CA HIS A 67 11.58 -0.15 4.50
C HIS A 67 11.16 0.34 5.88
N GLU A 68 9.94 0.86 6.04
CA GLU A 68 9.41 1.25 7.34
C GLU A 68 9.13 0.03 8.24
N ASP A 69 8.70 -1.10 7.69
CA ASP A 69 8.56 -2.35 8.46
C ASP A 69 9.90 -2.71 9.14
N VAL A 70 11.01 -2.69 8.38
CA VAL A 70 12.35 -2.97 8.93
C VAL A 70 12.79 -1.91 9.93
N ARG A 71 12.61 -0.62 9.62
CA ARG A 71 12.99 0.47 10.52
C ARG A 71 12.30 0.38 11.87
N ARG A 72 10.98 0.18 11.86
CA ARG A 72 10.17 0.16 13.08
C ARG A 72 10.38 -1.11 13.90
N ALA A 73 10.65 -2.23 13.24
CA ALA A 73 11.07 -3.46 13.93
C ALA A 73 12.39 -3.29 14.68
N ASN A 74 13.26 -2.35 14.25
CA ASN A 74 14.51 -2.01 14.91
C ASN A 74 14.39 -0.77 15.84
N GLY A 75 13.19 -0.40 16.26
CA GLY A 75 12.94 0.67 17.21
C GLY A 75 13.11 2.10 16.64
N LEU A 76 13.29 2.24 15.33
CA LEU A 76 13.41 3.56 14.70
C LEU A 76 12.02 4.17 14.51
N GLY A 77 11.84 5.38 15.01
CA GLY A 77 10.59 6.13 14.93
C GLY A 77 10.29 6.72 13.55
N VAL A 78 9.24 7.55 13.51
CA VAL A 78 8.90 8.35 12.33
C VAL A 78 10.10 9.19 11.90
N ARG A 79 10.31 9.27 10.59
CA ARG A 79 11.34 10.13 10.01
C ARG A 79 10.71 11.26 9.19
N SER A 80 11.38 12.37 9.14
CA SER A 80 11.06 13.41 8.18
C SER A 80 11.44 12.96 6.78
N LEU A 81 10.50 13.03 5.87
CA LEU A 81 10.71 12.77 4.44
C LEU A 81 10.89 14.13 3.72
N GLY A 82 11.59 14.13 2.62
CA GLY A 82 11.68 15.34 1.81
C GLY A 82 10.37 15.65 1.06
N PRO A 83 10.12 16.92 0.71
CA PRO A 83 8.84 17.35 0.11
C PRO A 83 8.41 16.54 -1.13
N SER A 84 9.35 16.13 -1.97
CA SER A 84 9.06 15.33 -3.16
C SER A 84 8.57 13.90 -2.81
N MET A 85 9.10 13.32 -1.75
CA MET A 85 8.68 12.01 -1.25
C MET A 85 7.27 12.12 -0.64
N ASP A 86 7.03 13.11 0.23
CA ASP A 86 5.72 13.35 0.82
C ASP A 86 4.65 13.58 -0.25
N ALA A 87 4.93 14.41 -1.25
CA ALA A 87 4.03 14.64 -2.38
C ALA A 87 3.79 13.36 -3.21
N GLY A 88 4.81 12.51 -3.36
CA GLY A 88 4.70 11.22 -4.02
C GLY A 88 3.79 10.25 -3.28
N LEU A 89 4.00 10.11 -1.97
CA LEU A 89 3.20 9.26 -1.08
C LEU A 89 1.75 9.77 -0.97
N TRP A 90 1.56 11.09 -0.83
CA TRP A 90 0.22 11.69 -0.83
C TRP A 90 -0.54 11.39 -2.12
N ARG A 91 0.11 11.55 -3.27
CA ARG A 91 -0.47 11.19 -4.57
C ARG A 91 -0.92 9.72 -4.60
N ASN A 92 -0.15 8.83 -3.98
CA ASN A 92 -0.46 7.41 -3.91
C ASN A 92 -1.62 7.13 -2.93
N VAL A 93 -1.69 7.81 -1.79
CA VAL A 93 -2.85 7.79 -0.88
C VAL A 93 -4.11 8.23 -1.63
N ARG A 94 -4.04 9.32 -2.40
CA ARG A 94 -5.17 9.81 -3.20
C ARG A 94 -5.67 8.81 -4.23
N ARG A 95 -4.75 8.12 -4.91
CA ARG A 95 -5.09 7.15 -5.97
C ARG A 95 -5.54 5.79 -5.43
N GLY A 96 -4.90 5.34 -4.36
CA GLY A 96 -5.10 4.00 -3.79
C GLY A 96 -6.03 3.94 -2.59
N GLY A 97 -6.31 5.07 -1.92
CA GLY A 97 -7.02 5.10 -0.65
C GLY A 97 -8.40 4.45 -0.68
N ARG A 98 -9.14 4.64 -1.78
CA ARG A 98 -10.45 3.98 -1.95
C ARG A 98 -10.34 2.46 -2.00
N PHE A 99 -9.34 1.93 -2.67
CA PHE A 99 -9.09 0.48 -2.72
C PHE A 99 -8.60 -0.05 -1.37
N LEU A 100 -7.67 0.63 -0.74
CA LEU A 100 -7.10 0.23 0.55
C LEU A 100 -8.14 0.27 1.67
N SER A 101 -9.10 1.22 1.61
CA SER A 101 -10.21 1.33 2.57
C SER A 101 -11.45 0.49 2.21
N ARG A 102 -11.38 -0.40 1.22
CA ARG A 102 -12.55 -1.17 0.72
C ARG A 102 -13.22 -2.06 1.76
N ARG A 103 -12.48 -2.46 2.81
CA ARG A 103 -13.02 -3.28 3.91
C ARG A 103 -13.79 -2.48 4.95
N LEU A 104 -13.63 -1.15 5.00
CA LEU A 104 -14.37 -0.30 5.91
C LEU A 104 -15.87 -0.33 5.58
N ARG A 105 -16.70 -0.55 6.60
CA ARG A 105 -18.15 -0.62 6.51
C ARG A 105 -18.80 0.27 7.59
N GLY A 106 -19.98 0.76 7.30
CA GLY A 106 -20.82 1.48 8.27
C GLY A 106 -20.41 2.93 8.54
N CYS A 107 -19.32 3.41 7.94
CA CYS A 107 -18.90 4.82 8.06
C CYS A 107 -18.07 5.27 6.85
N GLY A 108 -17.93 6.60 6.73
CA GLY A 108 -16.99 7.23 5.80
C GLY A 108 -15.58 7.36 6.40
N LEU A 109 -14.62 7.64 5.54
CA LEU A 109 -13.24 7.96 5.91
C LEU A 109 -12.72 9.09 5.04
N GLU A 110 -12.27 10.14 5.69
CA GLU A 110 -11.49 11.21 5.10
C GLU A 110 -10.05 11.10 5.58
N VAL A 111 -9.13 11.50 4.74
CA VAL A 111 -7.70 11.60 5.06
C VAL A 111 -7.22 13.02 4.88
N GLU A 112 -6.34 13.48 5.77
CA GLU A 112 -5.78 14.82 5.74
C GLU A 112 -4.27 14.76 5.89
N TRP A 113 -3.58 15.44 4.98
CA TRP A 113 -2.13 15.62 5.09
C TRP A 113 -1.84 16.73 6.11
N ALA A 114 -1.46 16.34 7.31
CA ALA A 114 -1.04 17.29 8.35
C ALA A 114 0.18 18.10 7.89
N GLY A 115 0.05 19.42 7.91
CA GLY A 115 1.07 20.35 7.41
C GLY A 115 1.02 20.66 5.92
N GLY A 116 0.31 19.87 5.11
CA GLY A 116 0.09 20.15 3.68
C GLY A 116 -1.24 20.85 3.38
N GLY A 117 -2.18 20.85 4.33
CA GLY A 117 -3.50 21.46 4.20
C GLY A 117 -4.44 20.75 3.21
N GLU A 118 -4.04 19.63 2.65
CA GLU A 118 -4.86 18.86 1.72
C GLU A 118 -5.68 17.79 2.44
N ARG A 119 -6.98 17.73 2.11
CA ARG A 119 -7.92 16.74 2.64
C ARG A 119 -8.73 16.11 1.52
N MET A 120 -9.08 14.83 1.68
CA MET A 120 -9.91 14.13 0.69
C MET A 120 -10.70 12.99 1.31
N THR A 121 -11.83 12.65 0.70
CA THR A 121 -12.63 11.48 1.05
C THR A 121 -12.10 10.25 0.31
N VAL A 122 -11.58 9.28 1.05
CA VAL A 122 -11.16 7.97 0.50
C VAL A 122 -12.27 6.93 0.56
N ARG A 123 -13.21 7.08 1.50
CA ARG A 123 -14.41 6.24 1.61
C ARG A 123 -15.64 7.11 1.89
N PRO A 124 -16.59 7.23 0.96
CA PRO A 124 -17.84 7.90 1.22
C PRO A 124 -18.68 7.15 2.27
N GLY A 125 -19.35 7.88 3.15
CA GLY A 125 -20.23 7.32 4.17
C GLY A 125 -20.53 8.36 5.27
N SER A 126 -21.60 8.12 6.03
CA SER A 126 -21.99 8.93 7.19
C SER A 126 -22.37 7.99 8.33
N PRO A 127 -21.87 8.24 9.56
CA PRO A 127 -20.91 9.29 9.92
C PRO A 127 -19.54 9.05 9.29
N SER A 128 -18.68 10.08 9.22
CA SER A 128 -17.34 9.98 8.66
C SER A 128 -16.27 10.24 9.72
N ALA A 129 -15.23 9.40 9.74
CA ALA A 129 -14.03 9.66 10.52
C ALA A 129 -12.99 10.42 9.68
N LEU A 130 -12.15 11.17 10.36
CA LEU A 130 -10.96 11.81 9.81
C LEU A 130 -9.71 11.07 10.30
N LEU A 131 -8.78 10.81 9.39
CA LEU A 131 -7.44 10.32 9.68
C LEU A 131 -6.43 11.37 9.23
N SER A 132 -5.72 11.99 10.15
CA SER A 132 -4.75 13.07 9.87
C SER A 132 -3.33 12.63 10.20
N GLY A 133 -2.37 13.03 9.37
CA GLY A 133 -0.97 12.73 9.59
C GLY A 133 -0.09 13.02 8.36
N PRO A 134 1.23 12.79 8.50
CA PRO A 134 2.13 12.79 7.35
C PRO A 134 1.72 11.75 6.30
N PRO A 135 1.95 12.01 5.00
CA PRO A 135 1.55 11.08 3.93
C PRO A 135 2.08 9.65 4.08
N GLY A 136 3.30 9.49 4.60
CA GLY A 136 3.88 8.18 4.89
C GLY A 136 3.12 7.41 5.96
N GLU A 137 2.69 8.09 7.03
CA GLU A 137 1.93 7.48 8.13
C GLU A 137 0.51 7.10 7.68
N LEU A 138 -0.14 7.97 6.90
CA LEU A 138 -1.43 7.67 6.30
C LEU A 138 -1.35 6.45 5.38
N LEU A 139 -0.29 6.35 4.58
CA LEU A 139 -0.06 5.20 3.71
C LEU A 139 0.16 3.92 4.51
N LEU A 140 1.02 3.94 5.54
CA LEU A 140 1.26 2.80 6.43
C LEU A 140 -0.04 2.32 7.08
N TYR A 141 -0.85 3.23 7.61
CA TYR A 141 -2.13 2.90 8.21
C TYR A 141 -3.05 2.17 7.22
N LEU A 142 -3.20 2.72 6.01
CA LEU A 142 -4.03 2.15 4.96
C LEU A 142 -3.47 0.82 4.40
N PHE A 143 -2.17 0.59 4.52
CA PHE A 143 -1.52 -0.69 4.20
C PHE A 143 -1.56 -1.71 5.36
N GLY A 144 -2.33 -1.44 6.42
CA GLY A 144 -2.53 -2.37 7.54
C GLY A 144 -1.47 -2.32 8.63
N ARG A 145 -0.53 -1.38 8.58
CA ARG A 145 0.47 -1.14 9.64
C ARG A 145 -0.08 -0.22 10.73
N GLN A 146 -1.34 -0.46 11.12
CA GLN A 146 -2.12 0.41 12.01
C GLN A 146 -1.50 0.59 13.40
N GLY A 147 -0.87 -0.45 13.95
CA GLY A 147 -0.19 -0.39 15.24
C GLY A 147 1.15 0.37 15.22
N ALA A 148 1.75 0.54 14.03
CA ALA A 148 3.02 1.23 13.86
C ALA A 148 2.85 2.66 13.33
N ALA A 149 1.73 2.95 12.64
CA ALA A 149 1.48 4.25 12.04
C ALA A 149 1.12 5.30 13.09
N GLN A 150 1.73 6.47 12.99
CA GLN A 150 1.44 7.61 13.86
C GLN A 150 0.50 8.58 13.16
N VAL A 151 -0.78 8.43 13.45
CA VAL A 151 -1.89 9.19 12.87
C VAL A 151 -2.84 9.68 13.96
N GLU A 152 -3.49 10.79 13.69
CA GLU A 152 -4.53 11.36 14.54
C GLU A 152 -5.92 11.04 14.00
N PHE A 153 -6.88 10.89 14.92
CA PHE A 153 -8.26 10.59 14.59
C PHE A 153 -9.16 11.75 14.97
N GLY A 154 -10.05 12.11 14.05
CA GLY A 154 -11.12 13.08 14.26
C GLY A 154 -12.47 12.55 13.82
N GLY A 155 -13.54 13.27 14.22
CA GLY A 155 -14.91 12.93 13.88
C GLY A 155 -15.66 12.19 14.99
N PRO A 156 -16.89 11.72 14.72
CA PRO A 156 -17.73 11.02 15.69
C PRO A 156 -17.06 9.75 16.24
N LEU A 157 -17.19 9.52 17.55
CA LEU A 157 -16.56 8.39 18.24
C LEU A 157 -16.89 7.03 17.60
N GLU A 158 -18.13 6.85 17.17
CA GLU A 158 -18.57 5.61 16.51
C GLU A 158 -17.86 5.37 15.16
N ALA A 159 -17.64 6.42 14.37
CA ALA A 159 -16.91 6.33 13.11
C ALA A 159 -15.42 6.04 13.36
N VAL A 160 -14.80 6.71 14.32
CA VAL A 160 -13.41 6.45 14.74
C VAL A 160 -13.27 5.00 15.22
N ALA A 161 -14.21 4.52 16.04
CA ALA A 161 -14.20 3.14 16.53
C ALA A 161 -14.34 2.12 15.38
N ALA A 162 -15.17 2.40 14.38
CA ALA A 162 -15.31 1.55 13.19
C ALA A 162 -14.01 1.50 12.38
N VAL A 163 -13.35 2.63 12.17
CA VAL A 163 -12.04 2.70 11.49
C VAL A 163 -10.98 1.90 12.26
N ARG A 164 -10.88 2.06 13.57
CA ARG A 164 -9.90 1.34 14.40
C ARG A 164 -10.11 -0.18 14.40
N ARG A 165 -11.35 -0.65 14.35
CA ARG A 165 -11.68 -2.09 14.28
C ARG A 165 -11.49 -2.68 12.89
N THR A 166 -11.50 -1.86 11.85
CA THR A 166 -11.33 -2.34 10.47
C THR A 166 -9.88 -2.74 10.22
N HIS A 167 -9.66 -3.96 9.77
CA HIS A 167 -8.34 -4.40 9.32
C HIS A 167 -8.11 -3.90 7.89
N PHE A 168 -7.27 -2.89 7.74
CA PHE A 168 -6.86 -2.34 6.45
C PHE A 168 -5.79 -3.21 5.78
N GLY A 169 -5.45 -2.86 4.55
CA GLY A 169 -4.43 -3.55 3.78
C GLY A 169 -4.98 -4.57 2.78
N MET A 170 -4.09 -5.25 2.13
CA MET A 170 -4.36 -6.28 1.12
C MET A 170 -4.51 -7.65 1.75
#